data_ba5239b2f95b72ae03a3423c85df35ea
#
_entry.id   ba5239b2f95b72ae03a3423c85df35ea
#
_cell.length_a   1.000
_cell.length_b   1.000
_cell.length_c   1.000
_cell.angle_alpha   90.00
_cell.angle_beta   90.00
_cell.angle_gamma   90.00
#
_symmetry.space_group_name_H-M   'P 1'
#
loop_
_entity.id
_entity.type
_entity.pdbx_description
1 polymer ?
#
loop_
_entity_poly.entity_id
_entity_poly.type
_entity_poly.pdbx_seq_one_letter_code
_entity_poly.pdbx_strand_id
1 'polypeptide(L)'
;MKQFRLILTLCLCLATNVKASDTTAHLLQQGDSCLSLYDVFHATQYYQKYLEVNPSHLETRRKLASCYRKVGNNAACISCLDKIPSDSINHEDMRMYYYSYLNQNNNDKVSLRGERIASSFPYDSEIIASLALHYNGANQPGRAEEVTKNYITRCDSTNLYVNKEYAYSLFMQFKYDEAIPLYEKLIAQGFDNFESNFILGLCYENLPNKEKALKHYQKAVQYKSDNATCLFHLALAEKSFNMDSLSIAHFNKSLEVSLPKGRALRTYKWLADLHFLHNRYEEAAHDFELCIAYDEEDDPLNYYNTAQMFIAAKNKLKAKLYLQMFIANANRLEDKKSAAQLISKAKEQLKQ
;
A
#
# COMPACT_ATOMS: atom_id res chain seq x y z
N MET A 1 59.14 35.93 -41.66
CA MET A 1 57.93 35.16 -42.12
C MET A 1 57.49 34.11 -41.13
N LYS A 2 58.34 33.33 -40.50
CA LYS A 2 57.85 32.25 -39.52
C LYS A 2 57.21 32.84 -38.28
N GLN A 3 57.69 33.95 -37.70
CA GLN A 3 57.04 34.55 -36.51
C GLN A 3 55.68 35.17 -36.82
N PHE A 4 55.47 35.74 -37.98
CA PHE A 4 54.14 36.30 -38.37
C PHE A 4 53.10 35.25 -38.62
N ARG A 5 53.46 34.04 -39.09
CA ARG A 5 52.56 32.91 -39.21
C ARG A 5 52.17 32.34 -37.83
N LEU A 6 53.09 32.34 -36.87
CA LEU A 6 52.84 31.87 -35.52
C LEU A 6 51.84 32.76 -34.78
N ILE A 7 52.00 34.08 -34.91
CA ILE A 7 51.13 35.09 -34.32
C ILE A 7 49.74 35.06 -34.96
N LEU A 8 49.65 34.90 -36.27
CA LEU A 8 48.37 34.79 -36.98
C LEU A 8 47.63 33.51 -36.62
N THR A 9 48.32 32.38 -36.43
CA THR A 9 47.71 31.11 -35.94
C THR A 9 47.26 31.22 -34.49
N LEU A 10 48.03 31.87 -33.63
CA LEU A 10 47.64 32.15 -32.23
C LEU A 10 46.41 33.08 -32.17
N CYS A 11 46.37 34.15 -32.98
CA CYS A 11 45.21 35.05 -33.04
C CYS A 11 43.98 34.38 -33.61
N LEU A 12 44.09 33.50 -34.63
CA LEU A 12 42.96 32.70 -35.14
C LEU A 12 42.47 31.71 -34.07
N CYS A 13 43.37 31.02 -33.36
CA CYS A 13 42.98 30.11 -32.27
C CYS A 13 42.31 30.85 -31.11
N LEU A 14 42.76 32.06 -30.78
CA LEU A 14 42.14 32.91 -29.75
C LEU A 14 40.77 33.42 -30.20
N ALA A 15 40.63 33.85 -31.44
CA ALA A 15 39.34 34.33 -31.98
C ALA A 15 38.31 33.21 -32.15
N THR A 16 38.74 31.99 -32.48
CA THR A 16 37.85 30.83 -32.51
C THR A 16 37.43 30.36 -31.11
N ASN A 17 38.34 30.44 -30.13
CA ASN A 17 38.02 30.11 -28.75
C ASN A 17 37.10 31.16 -28.11
N VAL A 18 37.23 32.44 -28.42
CA VAL A 18 36.31 33.49 -27.91
C VAL A 18 34.91 33.32 -28.52
N LYS A 19 34.80 33.09 -29.84
CA LYS A 19 33.48 32.81 -30.46
C LYS A 19 32.84 31.54 -29.94
N ALA A 20 33.61 30.47 -29.69
CA ALA A 20 33.10 29.24 -29.12
C ALA A 20 32.62 29.42 -27.68
N SER A 21 33.35 30.22 -26.87
CA SER A 21 32.99 30.59 -25.50
C SER A 21 31.66 31.35 -25.43
N ASP A 22 31.46 32.35 -26.31
CA ASP A 22 30.24 33.17 -26.36
C ASP A 22 29.03 32.32 -26.79
N THR A 23 29.23 31.42 -27.76
CA THR A 23 28.16 30.53 -28.24
C THR A 23 27.72 29.51 -27.15
N THR A 24 28.69 28.99 -26.39
CA THR A 24 28.39 28.02 -25.32
C THR A 24 27.74 28.68 -24.12
N ALA A 25 28.16 29.88 -23.72
CA ALA A 25 27.54 30.66 -22.64
C ALA A 25 26.06 30.96 -22.98
N HIS A 26 25.80 31.29 -24.24
CA HIS A 26 24.43 31.55 -24.72
C HIS A 26 23.54 30.27 -24.64
N LEU A 27 24.04 29.07 -24.96
CA LEU A 27 23.32 27.83 -24.82
C LEU A 27 22.88 27.55 -23.37
N LEU A 28 23.78 27.78 -22.42
CA LEU A 28 23.46 27.61 -20.99
C LEU A 28 22.38 28.59 -20.54
N GLN A 29 22.50 29.86 -20.93
CA GLN A 29 21.54 30.91 -20.61
C GLN A 29 20.13 30.58 -21.21
N GLN A 30 20.10 30.12 -22.46
CA GLN A 30 18.85 29.70 -23.09
C GLN A 30 18.19 28.51 -22.35
N GLY A 31 19.01 27.50 -21.96
CA GLY A 31 18.53 26.39 -21.16
C GLY A 31 17.96 26.82 -19.82
N ASP A 32 18.63 27.74 -19.13
CA ASP A 32 18.17 28.29 -17.84
C ASP A 32 16.88 29.12 -18.01
N SER A 33 16.79 29.93 -19.08
CA SER A 33 15.58 30.69 -19.41
C SER A 33 14.39 29.77 -19.71
N CYS A 34 14.58 28.73 -20.52
CA CYS A 34 13.53 27.74 -20.78
C CYS A 34 13.08 27.03 -19.50
N LEU A 35 14.03 26.65 -18.66
CA LEU A 35 13.72 25.96 -17.40
C LEU A 35 12.93 26.87 -16.44
N SER A 36 13.26 28.18 -16.39
CA SER A 36 12.50 29.16 -15.59
C SER A 36 11.07 29.37 -16.06
N LEU A 37 10.81 29.14 -17.34
CA LEU A 37 9.49 29.19 -17.96
C LEU A 37 8.78 27.80 -17.98
N TYR A 38 9.31 26.81 -17.25
CA TYR A 38 8.84 25.42 -17.22
C TYR A 38 8.88 24.70 -18.59
N ASP A 39 9.60 25.23 -19.57
CA ASP A 39 9.85 24.59 -20.86
C ASP A 39 11.01 23.58 -20.74
N VAL A 40 10.72 22.47 -20.09
CA VAL A 40 11.69 21.41 -19.81
C VAL A 40 12.21 20.78 -21.09
N PHE A 41 11.39 20.73 -22.15
CA PHE A 41 11.76 20.13 -23.42
C PHE A 41 12.90 20.89 -24.11
N HIS A 42 12.75 22.20 -24.32
CA HIS A 42 13.81 23.01 -24.92
C HIS A 42 15.02 23.18 -23.98
N ALA A 43 14.80 23.30 -22.67
CA ALA A 43 15.90 23.30 -21.70
C ALA A 43 16.79 22.06 -21.84
N THR A 44 16.18 20.86 -21.99
CA THR A 44 16.90 19.60 -22.22
C THR A 44 17.79 19.68 -23.47
N GLN A 45 17.26 20.17 -24.59
CA GLN A 45 18.01 20.30 -25.85
C GLN A 45 19.22 21.25 -25.71
N TYR A 46 19.02 22.41 -25.04
CA TYR A 46 20.12 23.37 -24.83
C TYR A 46 21.19 22.80 -23.92
N TYR A 47 20.82 22.14 -22.81
CA TYR A 47 21.80 21.51 -21.93
C TYR A 47 22.56 20.36 -22.60
N GLN A 48 21.90 19.57 -23.45
CA GLN A 48 22.57 18.53 -24.26
C GLN A 48 23.62 19.14 -25.17
N LYS A 49 23.25 20.15 -25.98
CA LYS A 49 24.18 20.87 -26.87
C LYS A 49 25.37 21.50 -26.13
N TYR A 50 25.09 22.08 -24.95
CA TYR A 50 26.16 22.62 -24.11
C TYR A 50 27.13 21.53 -23.65
N LEU A 51 26.62 20.36 -23.25
CA LEU A 51 27.45 19.24 -22.76
C LEU A 51 28.19 18.50 -23.90
N GLU A 52 27.79 18.66 -25.15
CA GLU A 52 28.55 18.16 -26.31
C GLU A 52 29.92 18.91 -26.41
N VAL A 53 29.93 20.20 -26.06
CA VAL A 53 31.12 21.04 -26.09
C VAL A 53 31.86 21.01 -24.75
N ASN A 54 31.14 20.94 -23.64
CA ASN A 54 31.63 20.96 -22.28
C ASN A 54 31.26 19.72 -21.46
N PRO A 55 31.74 18.51 -21.83
CA PRO A 55 31.28 17.26 -21.26
C PRO A 55 31.55 17.06 -19.77
N SER A 56 32.51 17.82 -19.18
CA SER A 56 32.88 17.77 -17.77
C SER A 56 32.12 18.76 -16.89
N HIS A 57 31.19 19.57 -17.46
CA HIS A 57 30.49 20.60 -16.68
C HIS A 57 29.41 20.01 -15.81
N LEU A 58 29.69 19.74 -14.53
CA LEU A 58 28.88 19.01 -13.59
C LEU A 58 27.53 19.68 -13.31
N GLU A 59 27.51 21.01 -13.19
CA GLU A 59 26.24 21.72 -12.89
C GLU A 59 25.23 21.57 -14.02
N THR A 60 25.64 21.74 -15.29
CA THR A 60 24.74 21.54 -16.42
C THR A 60 24.30 20.07 -16.52
N ARG A 61 25.15 19.12 -16.16
CA ARG A 61 24.80 17.71 -16.11
C ARG A 61 23.72 17.44 -15.06
N ARG A 62 23.79 18.07 -13.89
CA ARG A 62 22.74 18.01 -12.85
C ARG A 62 21.42 18.62 -13.34
N LYS A 63 21.47 19.79 -13.99
CA LYS A 63 20.30 20.43 -14.60
C LYS A 63 19.65 19.51 -15.65
N LEU A 64 20.44 18.88 -16.50
CA LEU A 64 19.95 17.93 -17.50
C LEU A 64 19.33 16.69 -16.85
N ALA A 65 19.96 16.12 -15.83
CA ALA A 65 19.40 15.01 -15.06
C ALA A 65 18.06 15.38 -14.42
N SER A 66 17.96 16.58 -13.83
CA SER A 66 16.72 17.10 -13.27
C SER A 66 15.63 17.28 -14.34
N CYS A 67 15.96 17.77 -15.53
CA CYS A 67 15.04 17.86 -16.65
C CYS A 67 14.49 16.48 -17.04
N TYR A 68 15.35 15.48 -17.20
CA TYR A 68 14.91 14.12 -17.49
C TYR A 68 14.00 13.54 -16.41
N ARG A 69 14.30 13.79 -15.13
CA ARG A 69 13.45 13.36 -14.02
C ARG A 69 12.06 14.00 -14.08
N LYS A 70 11.99 15.31 -14.36
CA LYS A 70 10.73 16.07 -14.47
C LYS A 70 9.80 15.54 -15.58
N VAL A 71 10.37 15.05 -16.69
CA VAL A 71 9.59 14.44 -17.77
C VAL A 71 9.40 12.93 -17.63
N GLY A 72 9.78 12.34 -16.50
CA GLY A 72 9.62 10.91 -16.23
C GLY A 72 10.65 10.01 -16.94
N ASN A 73 11.66 10.57 -17.62
CA ASN A 73 12.71 9.79 -18.26
C ASN A 73 13.79 9.39 -17.24
N ASN A 74 13.43 8.50 -16.32
CA ASN A 74 14.29 8.07 -15.23
C ASN A 74 15.58 7.39 -15.71
N ALA A 75 15.53 6.65 -16.83
CA ALA A 75 16.73 6.00 -17.39
C ALA A 75 17.77 7.03 -17.87
N ALA A 76 17.33 8.08 -18.57
CA ALA A 76 18.21 9.15 -19.01
C ALA A 76 18.75 9.98 -17.83
N CYS A 77 17.92 10.20 -16.79
CA CYS A 77 18.36 10.84 -15.54
C CYS A 77 19.51 10.04 -14.91
N ILE A 78 19.35 8.74 -14.70
CA ILE A 78 20.39 7.87 -14.13
C ILE A 78 21.65 7.89 -15.00
N SER A 79 21.50 7.76 -16.32
CA SER A 79 22.65 7.82 -17.25
C SER A 79 23.41 9.14 -17.22
N CYS A 80 22.71 10.26 -16.93
CA CYS A 80 23.37 11.55 -16.71
C CYS A 80 24.15 11.58 -15.39
N LEU A 81 23.55 11.06 -14.32
CA LEU A 81 24.16 11.01 -13.00
C LEU A 81 25.37 10.07 -12.96
N ASP A 82 25.34 8.95 -13.69
CA ASP A 82 26.45 7.99 -13.79
C ASP A 82 27.72 8.58 -14.40
N LYS A 83 27.60 9.73 -15.10
CA LYS A 83 28.74 10.47 -15.65
C LYS A 83 29.32 11.50 -14.67
N ILE A 84 28.76 11.64 -13.47
CA ILE A 84 29.30 12.48 -12.39
C ILE A 84 30.33 11.63 -11.62
N PRO A 85 31.56 12.13 -11.39
CA PRO A 85 32.54 11.44 -10.58
C PRO A 85 31.97 11.12 -9.19
N SER A 86 32.33 9.97 -8.65
CA SER A 86 31.76 9.50 -7.37
C SER A 86 32.06 10.38 -6.16
N ASP A 87 33.19 11.07 -6.18
CA ASP A 87 33.62 12.06 -5.18
C ASP A 87 32.88 13.40 -5.29
N SER A 88 32.26 13.64 -6.43
CA SER A 88 31.52 14.87 -6.74
C SER A 88 29.99 14.69 -6.58
N ILE A 89 29.50 13.47 -6.27
CA ILE A 89 28.08 13.18 -6.02
C ILE A 89 27.65 13.90 -4.73
N ASN A 90 26.65 14.77 -4.85
CA ASN A 90 26.08 15.48 -3.71
C ASN A 90 24.74 14.87 -3.25
N HIS A 91 24.14 15.47 -2.20
CA HIS A 91 22.88 15.02 -1.63
C HIS A 91 21.74 15.00 -2.66
N GLU A 92 21.59 16.07 -3.46
CA GLU A 92 20.53 16.17 -4.45
C GLU A 92 20.70 15.14 -5.58
N ASP A 93 21.95 14.86 -6.00
CA ASP A 93 22.26 13.79 -6.95
C ASP A 93 21.79 12.42 -6.40
N MET A 94 22.03 12.15 -5.11
CA MET A 94 21.57 10.93 -4.46
C MET A 94 20.04 10.83 -4.41
N ARG A 95 19.35 11.94 -4.11
CA ARG A 95 17.88 12.03 -4.14
C ARG A 95 17.35 11.75 -5.54
N MET A 96 17.98 12.32 -6.59
CA MET A 96 17.59 12.06 -7.98
C MET A 96 17.76 10.59 -8.36
N TYR A 97 18.84 9.92 -7.94
CA TYR A 97 19.00 8.48 -8.10
C TYR A 97 17.88 7.68 -7.41
N TYR A 98 17.64 8.00 -6.14
CA TYR A 98 16.63 7.31 -5.32
C TYR A 98 15.25 7.35 -5.99
N TYR A 99 14.76 8.55 -6.30
CA TYR A 99 13.45 8.71 -6.93
C TYR A 99 13.37 8.14 -8.35
N SER A 100 14.47 8.19 -9.11
CA SER A 100 14.50 7.58 -10.43
C SER A 100 14.39 6.06 -10.36
N TYR A 101 15.04 5.41 -9.41
CA TYR A 101 14.89 3.97 -9.19
C TYR A 101 13.53 3.61 -8.59
N LEU A 102 12.99 4.45 -7.71
CA LEU A 102 11.65 4.27 -7.15
C LEU A 102 10.59 4.26 -8.27
N ASN A 103 10.66 5.23 -9.19
CA ASN A 103 9.75 5.31 -10.34
C ASN A 103 9.93 4.17 -11.36
N GLN A 104 11.06 3.48 -11.35
CA GLN A 104 11.32 2.29 -12.15
C GLN A 104 10.93 0.98 -11.43
N ASN A 105 10.42 1.05 -10.20
CA ASN A 105 10.14 -0.09 -9.33
C ASN A 105 11.38 -1.00 -9.11
N ASN A 106 12.58 -0.42 -9.11
CA ASN A 106 13.83 -1.15 -8.87
C ASN A 106 14.11 -1.21 -7.36
N ASN A 107 13.46 -2.15 -6.69
CA ASN A 107 13.44 -2.25 -5.24
C ASN A 107 14.84 -2.36 -4.61
N ASP A 108 15.76 -3.13 -5.22
CA ASP A 108 17.12 -3.30 -4.69
C ASP A 108 17.90 -1.97 -4.70
N LYS A 109 17.77 -1.22 -5.81
CA LYS A 109 18.45 0.08 -5.94
C LYS A 109 17.80 1.15 -5.06
N VAL A 110 16.47 1.12 -4.88
CA VAL A 110 15.75 1.99 -3.94
C VAL A 110 16.29 1.78 -2.52
N SER A 111 16.34 0.53 -2.06
CA SER A 111 16.87 0.20 -0.73
C SER A 111 18.31 0.67 -0.58
N LEU A 112 19.18 0.31 -1.52
CA LEU A 112 20.60 0.66 -1.48
C LEU A 112 20.84 2.18 -1.46
N ARG A 113 20.14 2.94 -2.30
CA ARG A 113 20.29 4.40 -2.39
C ARG A 113 19.65 5.10 -1.19
N GLY A 114 18.49 4.63 -0.76
CA GLY A 114 17.80 5.17 0.42
C GLY A 114 18.62 5.01 1.69
N GLU A 115 19.20 3.83 1.94
CA GLU A 115 20.07 3.57 3.10
C GLU A 115 21.34 4.43 3.08
N ARG A 116 21.93 4.61 1.89
CA ARG A 116 23.08 5.50 1.75
C ARG A 116 22.73 6.95 2.10
N ILE A 117 21.54 7.43 1.68
CA ILE A 117 21.05 8.76 2.06
C ILE A 117 20.77 8.80 3.56
N ALA A 118 20.05 7.83 4.12
CA ALA A 118 19.72 7.77 5.54
C ALA A 118 20.97 7.78 6.45
N SER A 119 22.08 7.18 6.00
CA SER A 119 23.34 7.17 6.74
C SER A 119 24.12 8.46 6.60
N SER A 120 24.16 9.07 5.40
CA SER A 120 24.96 10.27 5.10
C SER A 120 24.21 11.57 5.41
N PHE A 121 22.89 11.56 5.30
CA PHE A 121 21.99 12.71 5.49
C PHE A 121 20.79 12.32 6.38
N PRO A 122 21.03 12.00 7.65
CA PRO A 122 20.00 11.44 8.55
C PRO A 122 18.83 12.39 8.83
N TYR A 123 18.94 13.67 8.47
CA TYR A 123 17.91 14.70 8.61
C TYR A 123 16.96 14.80 7.40
N ASP A 124 17.18 14.03 6.32
CA ASP A 124 16.31 14.03 5.14
C ASP A 124 15.02 13.25 5.40
N SER A 125 14.07 13.90 6.08
CA SER A 125 12.81 13.29 6.49
C SER A 125 11.97 12.76 5.33
N GLU A 126 12.04 13.39 4.16
CA GLU A 126 11.30 12.98 2.98
C GLU A 126 11.79 11.62 2.45
N ILE A 127 13.12 11.46 2.34
CA ILE A 127 13.70 10.18 1.94
C ILE A 127 13.48 9.12 3.03
N ILE A 128 13.63 9.47 4.30
CA ILE A 128 13.41 8.54 5.42
C ILE A 128 11.96 8.01 5.40
N ALA A 129 10.97 8.90 5.27
CA ALA A 129 9.57 8.48 5.20
C ALA A 129 9.29 7.65 3.93
N SER A 130 9.83 8.07 2.77
CA SER A 130 9.66 7.34 1.51
C SER A 130 10.32 5.96 1.54
N LEU A 131 11.50 5.83 2.15
CA LEU A 131 12.20 4.56 2.32
C LEU A 131 11.44 3.63 3.29
N ALA A 132 10.92 4.17 4.39
CA ALA A 132 10.10 3.41 5.32
C ALA A 132 8.79 2.91 4.67
N LEU A 133 8.12 3.76 3.88
CA LEU A 133 6.96 3.38 3.08
C LEU A 133 7.31 2.24 2.10
N HIS A 134 8.46 2.34 1.43
CA HIS A 134 8.95 1.30 0.53
C HIS A 134 9.15 -0.03 1.28
N TYR A 135 9.78 -0.02 2.46
CA TYR A 135 9.97 -1.23 3.27
C TYR A 135 8.66 -1.81 3.79
N ASN A 136 7.75 -0.97 4.27
CA ASN A 136 6.42 -1.39 4.70
C ASN A 136 5.66 -2.06 3.54
N GLY A 137 5.68 -1.48 2.35
CA GLY A 137 5.08 -2.03 1.15
C GLY A 137 5.72 -3.34 0.66
N ALA A 138 7.02 -3.52 0.92
CA ALA A 138 7.76 -4.75 0.62
C ALA A 138 7.64 -5.82 1.72
N ASN A 139 6.75 -5.63 2.70
CA ASN A 139 6.58 -6.50 3.87
C ASN A 139 7.87 -6.69 4.70
N GLN A 140 8.64 -5.60 4.86
CA GLN A 140 9.86 -5.52 5.66
C GLN A 140 9.72 -4.49 6.80
N PRO A 141 8.71 -4.60 7.69
CA PRO A 141 8.41 -3.56 8.68
C PRO A 141 9.53 -3.37 9.71
N GLY A 142 10.36 -4.37 9.96
CA GLY A 142 11.52 -4.23 10.85
C GLY A 142 12.54 -3.20 10.32
N ARG A 143 12.79 -3.18 8.99
CA ARG A 143 13.69 -2.18 8.38
C ARG A 143 13.05 -0.78 8.36
N ALA A 144 11.73 -0.71 8.15
CA ALA A 144 10.98 0.54 8.25
C ALA A 144 11.06 1.11 9.67
N GLU A 145 10.88 0.28 10.70
CA GLU A 145 11.04 0.65 12.11
C GLU A 145 12.44 1.20 12.37
N GLU A 146 13.48 0.49 11.94
CA GLU A 146 14.87 0.87 12.18
C GLU A 146 15.19 2.27 11.62
N VAL A 147 14.88 2.51 10.34
CA VAL A 147 15.21 3.78 9.69
C VAL A 147 14.40 4.95 10.27
N THR A 148 13.13 4.74 10.59
CA THR A 148 12.28 5.79 11.18
C THR A 148 12.65 6.09 12.63
N LYS A 149 12.91 5.05 13.44
CA LYS A 149 13.34 5.19 14.83
C LYS A 149 14.67 5.92 14.95
N ASN A 150 15.63 5.62 14.07
CA ASN A 150 16.90 6.35 14.00
C ASN A 150 16.68 7.85 13.74
N TYR A 151 15.78 8.21 12.81
CA TYR A 151 15.44 9.60 12.55
C TYR A 151 14.75 10.27 13.75
N ILE A 152 13.72 9.63 14.31
CA ILE A 152 12.94 10.15 15.44
C ILE A 152 13.83 10.43 16.67
N THR A 153 14.80 9.56 16.93
CA THR A 153 15.68 9.68 18.11
C THR A 153 16.81 10.68 17.93
N ARG A 154 17.27 10.93 16.71
CA ARG A 154 18.46 11.74 16.45
C ARG A 154 18.18 13.09 15.82
N CYS A 155 17.06 13.24 15.12
CA CYS A 155 16.80 14.41 14.31
C CYS A 155 15.52 15.15 14.74
N ASP A 156 14.34 14.56 14.51
CA ASP A 156 13.06 15.21 14.77
C ASP A 156 11.97 14.20 15.16
N SER A 157 11.57 14.19 16.41
CA SER A 157 10.50 13.35 16.94
C SER A 157 9.09 13.84 16.61
N THR A 158 8.97 15.00 15.95
CA THR A 158 7.68 15.64 15.66
C THR A 158 7.26 15.49 14.19
N ASN A 159 8.15 15.01 13.32
CA ASN A 159 7.86 14.86 11.91
C ASN A 159 6.71 13.85 11.68
N LEU A 160 5.60 14.36 11.14
CA LEU A 160 4.35 13.60 11.02
C LEU A 160 4.46 12.44 10.03
N TYR A 161 5.14 12.64 8.91
CA TYR A 161 5.27 11.60 7.87
C TYR A 161 6.15 10.45 8.33
N VAL A 162 7.27 10.75 9.00
CA VAL A 162 8.15 9.71 9.56
C VAL A 162 7.43 8.97 10.69
N ASN A 163 6.74 9.69 11.59
CA ASN A 163 5.95 9.08 12.67
C ASN A 163 4.83 8.18 12.13
N LYS A 164 4.18 8.56 11.02
CA LYS A 164 3.14 7.74 10.37
C LYS A 164 3.73 6.41 9.92
N GLU A 165 4.84 6.42 9.20
CA GLU A 165 5.47 5.20 8.71
C GLU A 165 6.04 4.34 9.85
N TYR A 166 6.53 4.97 10.92
CA TYR A 166 6.93 4.28 12.14
C TYR A 166 5.75 3.57 12.81
N ALA A 167 4.63 4.27 13.03
CA ALA A 167 3.44 3.69 13.62
C ALA A 167 2.89 2.51 12.78
N TYR A 168 2.93 2.66 11.44
CA TYR A 168 2.51 1.60 10.53
C TYR A 168 3.44 0.38 10.59
N SER A 169 4.75 0.59 10.70
CA SER A 169 5.71 -0.52 10.84
C SER A 169 5.50 -1.31 12.14
N LEU A 170 5.13 -0.65 13.22
CA LEU A 170 4.78 -1.29 14.50
C LEU A 170 3.48 -2.10 14.38
N PHE A 171 2.45 -1.52 13.74
CA PHE A 171 1.20 -2.22 13.44
C PHE A 171 1.45 -3.50 12.64
N MET A 172 2.25 -3.44 11.57
CA MET A 172 2.58 -4.61 10.75
C MET A 172 3.37 -5.70 11.50
N GLN A 173 4.06 -5.34 12.58
CA GLN A 173 4.75 -6.25 13.47
C GLN A 173 3.89 -6.74 14.64
N PHE A 174 2.59 -6.43 14.64
CA PHE A 174 1.64 -6.76 15.70
C PHE A 174 1.97 -6.11 17.06
N LYS A 175 2.80 -5.06 17.08
CA LYS A 175 3.14 -4.26 18.27
C LYS A 175 2.06 -3.21 18.53
N TYR A 176 0.83 -3.69 18.78
CA TYR A 176 -0.36 -2.82 18.85
C TYR A 176 -0.28 -1.80 20.00
N ASP A 177 0.23 -2.20 21.16
CA ASP A 177 0.37 -1.32 22.32
C ASP A 177 1.29 -0.13 22.06
N GLU A 178 2.31 -0.32 21.20
CA GLU A 178 3.24 0.74 20.79
C GLU A 178 2.67 1.59 19.64
N ALA A 179 1.92 0.98 18.72
CA ALA A 179 1.33 1.67 17.57
C ALA A 179 0.18 2.61 17.96
N ILE A 180 -0.68 2.22 18.91
CA ILE A 180 -1.86 2.97 19.34
C ILE A 180 -1.54 4.41 19.74
N PRO A 181 -0.64 4.68 20.72
CA PRO A 181 -0.37 6.04 21.16
C PRO A 181 0.19 6.92 20.04
N LEU A 182 0.91 6.33 19.09
CA LEU A 182 1.43 7.06 17.92
C LEU A 182 0.29 7.46 16.98
N TYR A 183 -0.64 6.56 16.68
CA TYR A 183 -1.80 6.90 15.84
C TYR A 183 -2.75 7.88 16.52
N GLU A 184 -2.98 7.76 17.84
CA GLU A 184 -3.77 8.74 18.60
C GLU A 184 -3.13 10.14 18.53
N LYS A 185 -1.79 10.22 18.67
CA LYS A 185 -1.04 11.47 18.52
C LYS A 185 -1.13 12.02 17.08
N LEU A 186 -0.98 11.17 16.06
CA LEU A 186 -1.12 11.57 14.66
C LEU A 186 -2.51 12.16 14.37
N ILE A 187 -3.57 11.53 14.86
CA ILE A 187 -4.95 12.05 14.73
C ILE A 187 -5.09 13.42 15.41
N ALA A 188 -4.55 13.58 16.62
CA ALA A 188 -4.57 14.86 17.33
C ALA A 188 -3.79 15.98 16.58
N GLN A 189 -2.83 15.59 15.73
CA GLN A 189 -2.03 16.49 14.91
C GLN A 189 -2.58 16.70 13.48
N GLY A 190 -3.80 16.24 13.20
CA GLY A 190 -4.49 16.47 11.92
C GLY A 190 -4.49 15.32 10.93
N PHE A 191 -3.86 14.17 11.23
CA PHE A 191 -3.98 12.94 10.43
C PHE A 191 -5.25 12.14 10.77
N ASP A 192 -6.34 12.84 11.01
CA ASP A 192 -7.64 12.24 11.25
C ASP A 192 -8.31 11.91 9.93
N ASN A 193 -8.11 10.69 9.45
CA ASN A 193 -8.56 10.21 8.14
C ASN A 193 -8.95 8.73 8.20
N PHE A 194 -9.36 8.19 7.05
CA PHE A 194 -9.72 6.77 6.93
C PHE A 194 -8.62 5.83 7.44
N GLU A 195 -7.39 6.01 6.95
CA GLU A 195 -6.27 5.09 7.23
C GLU A 195 -5.96 5.02 8.72
N SER A 196 -5.79 6.18 9.38
CA SER A 196 -5.46 6.25 10.80
C SER A 196 -6.56 5.62 11.68
N ASN A 197 -7.83 5.90 11.37
CA ASN A 197 -8.94 5.34 12.13
C ASN A 197 -9.12 3.84 11.86
N PHE A 198 -8.94 3.39 10.62
CA PHE A 198 -9.06 1.97 10.30
C PHE A 198 -7.97 1.15 11.00
N ILE A 199 -6.72 1.61 10.98
CA ILE A 199 -5.61 0.92 11.65
C ILE A 199 -5.79 0.92 13.17
N LEU A 200 -6.23 2.04 13.77
CA LEU A 200 -6.57 2.07 15.20
C LEU A 200 -7.69 1.08 15.54
N GLY A 201 -8.72 0.98 14.69
CA GLY A 201 -9.75 -0.03 14.84
C GLY A 201 -9.16 -1.45 14.89
N LEU A 202 -8.27 -1.78 13.94
CA LEU A 202 -7.58 -3.07 13.89
C LEU A 202 -6.68 -3.31 15.11
N CYS A 203 -5.96 -2.29 15.58
CA CYS A 203 -5.14 -2.39 16.79
C CYS A 203 -6.00 -2.71 18.01
N TYR A 204 -7.09 -1.96 18.21
CA TYR A 204 -7.99 -2.18 19.35
C TYR A 204 -8.81 -3.47 19.25
N GLU A 205 -9.10 -3.97 18.05
CA GLU A 205 -9.73 -5.28 17.84
C GLU A 205 -8.86 -6.43 18.33
N ASN A 206 -7.54 -6.33 18.17
CA ASN A 206 -6.57 -7.33 18.63
C ASN A 206 -6.20 -7.19 20.11
N LEU A 207 -6.66 -6.15 20.78
CA LEU A 207 -6.54 -5.95 22.21
C LEU A 207 -7.93 -6.07 22.87
N PRO A 208 -8.02 -6.27 24.20
CA PRO A 208 -9.32 -6.40 24.87
C PRO A 208 -10.07 -5.05 24.99
N ASN A 209 -10.19 -4.31 23.88
CA ASN A 209 -10.85 -3.00 23.85
C ASN A 209 -11.76 -2.84 22.63
N LYS A 210 -12.80 -3.70 22.59
CA LYS A 210 -13.77 -3.75 21.48
C LYS A 210 -14.55 -2.46 21.28
N GLU A 211 -14.81 -1.70 22.37
CA GLU A 211 -15.54 -0.44 22.29
C GLU A 211 -14.77 0.62 21.49
N LYS A 212 -13.47 0.76 21.76
CA LYS A 212 -12.62 1.67 20.96
C LYS A 212 -12.49 1.20 19.52
N ALA A 213 -12.39 -0.11 19.28
CA ALA A 213 -12.37 -0.65 17.92
C ALA A 213 -13.63 -0.24 17.14
N LEU A 214 -14.83 -0.46 17.74
CA LEU A 214 -16.10 -0.06 17.13
C LEU A 214 -16.13 1.44 16.79
N LYS A 215 -15.75 2.31 17.74
CA LYS A 215 -15.71 3.76 17.55
C LYS A 215 -14.81 4.17 16.38
N HIS A 216 -13.62 3.59 16.28
CA HIS A 216 -12.69 3.92 15.23
C HIS A 216 -13.13 3.37 13.86
N TYR A 217 -13.73 2.19 13.77
CA TYR A 217 -14.33 1.69 12.53
C TYR A 217 -15.50 2.56 12.06
N GLN A 218 -16.40 2.96 12.96
CA GLN A 218 -17.48 3.90 12.65
C GLN A 218 -16.95 5.21 12.07
N LYS A 219 -15.87 5.74 12.65
CA LYS A 219 -15.23 6.96 12.14
C LYS A 219 -14.54 6.74 10.80
N ALA A 220 -13.87 5.61 10.59
CA ALA A 220 -13.24 5.26 9.31
C ALA A 220 -14.28 5.20 8.18
N VAL A 221 -15.44 4.59 8.41
CA VAL A 221 -16.52 4.50 7.40
C VAL A 221 -17.11 5.87 7.06
N GLN A 222 -17.07 6.86 7.96
CA GLN A 222 -17.46 8.24 7.63
C GLN A 222 -16.54 8.88 6.59
N TYR A 223 -15.24 8.58 6.62
CA TYR A 223 -14.28 9.05 5.62
C TYR A 223 -14.34 8.29 4.31
N LYS A 224 -14.59 6.98 4.37
CA LYS A 224 -14.67 6.11 3.19
C LYS A 224 -15.74 5.03 3.40
N SER A 225 -16.94 5.31 2.91
CA SER A 225 -18.13 4.51 3.15
C SER A 225 -18.24 3.25 2.27
N ASP A 226 -17.30 3.05 1.35
CA ASP A 226 -17.27 1.99 0.34
C ASP A 226 -16.05 1.06 0.48
N ASN A 227 -15.37 1.05 1.62
CA ASN A 227 -14.29 0.11 1.86
C ASN A 227 -14.82 -1.21 2.42
N ALA A 228 -14.88 -2.23 1.58
CA ALA A 228 -15.43 -3.54 1.94
C ALA A 228 -14.78 -4.17 3.18
N THR A 229 -13.46 -4.03 3.33
CA THR A 229 -12.74 -4.56 4.50
C THR A 229 -13.12 -3.83 5.78
N CYS A 230 -13.20 -2.51 5.74
CA CYS A 230 -13.61 -1.72 6.91
C CYS A 230 -15.06 -2.00 7.30
N LEU A 231 -15.97 -2.10 6.34
CA LEU A 231 -17.38 -2.48 6.57
C LEU A 231 -17.50 -3.86 7.22
N PHE A 232 -16.69 -4.82 6.77
CA PHE A 232 -16.65 -6.15 7.38
C PHE A 232 -16.22 -6.12 8.85
N HIS A 233 -15.12 -5.41 9.19
CA HIS A 233 -14.66 -5.28 10.57
C HIS A 233 -15.64 -4.48 11.43
N LEU A 234 -16.27 -3.44 10.88
CA LEU A 234 -17.34 -2.70 11.56
C LEU A 234 -18.50 -3.62 11.90
N ALA A 235 -18.97 -4.43 10.95
CA ALA A 235 -20.06 -5.37 11.17
C ALA A 235 -19.73 -6.42 12.25
N LEU A 236 -18.49 -6.93 12.28
CA LEU A 236 -18.03 -7.83 13.36
C LEU A 236 -18.01 -7.14 14.72
N ALA A 237 -17.55 -5.90 14.78
CA ALA A 237 -17.57 -5.13 16.00
C ALA A 237 -19.01 -4.90 16.48
N GLU A 238 -19.93 -4.47 15.61
CA GLU A 238 -21.36 -4.28 15.90
C GLU A 238 -22.03 -5.56 16.41
N LYS A 239 -21.75 -6.70 15.76
CA LYS A 239 -22.23 -8.01 16.21
C LYS A 239 -21.80 -8.32 17.65
N SER A 240 -20.55 -7.97 18.01
CA SER A 240 -20.05 -8.20 19.37
C SER A 240 -20.74 -7.37 20.45
N PHE A 241 -21.48 -6.33 20.06
CA PHE A 241 -22.32 -5.50 20.92
C PHE A 241 -23.82 -5.73 20.74
N ASN A 242 -24.22 -6.84 20.10
CA ASN A 242 -25.60 -7.20 19.78
C ASN A 242 -26.35 -6.12 18.95
N MET A 243 -25.62 -5.37 18.14
CA MET A 243 -26.19 -4.38 17.21
C MET A 243 -26.54 -5.06 15.88
N ASP A 244 -27.33 -6.14 15.95
CA ASP A 244 -27.51 -7.11 14.87
C ASP A 244 -28.03 -6.50 13.57
N SER A 245 -28.97 -5.56 13.64
CA SER A 245 -29.53 -4.92 12.44
C SER A 245 -28.47 -4.10 11.68
N LEU A 246 -27.59 -3.39 12.40
CA LEU A 246 -26.47 -2.65 11.79
C LEU A 246 -25.42 -3.59 11.23
N SER A 247 -25.10 -4.63 11.99
CA SER A 247 -24.16 -5.68 11.56
C SER A 247 -24.58 -6.31 10.24
N ILE A 248 -25.85 -6.72 10.11
CA ILE A 248 -26.41 -7.27 8.88
C ILE A 248 -26.30 -6.27 7.73
N ALA A 249 -26.65 -5.00 7.97
CA ALA A 249 -26.57 -3.96 6.94
C ALA A 249 -25.15 -3.75 6.44
N HIS A 250 -24.17 -3.69 7.35
CA HIS A 250 -22.76 -3.48 6.98
C HIS A 250 -22.12 -4.73 6.37
N PHE A 251 -22.49 -5.94 6.79
CA PHE A 251 -22.08 -7.18 6.10
C PHE A 251 -22.57 -7.21 4.66
N ASN A 252 -23.88 -6.95 4.43
CA ASN A 252 -24.43 -6.90 3.08
C ASN A 252 -23.72 -5.83 2.23
N LYS A 253 -23.55 -4.64 2.76
CA LYS A 253 -22.83 -3.57 2.04
C LYS A 253 -21.38 -3.94 1.71
N SER A 254 -20.69 -4.67 2.60
CA SER A 254 -19.33 -5.14 2.34
C SER A 254 -19.26 -6.12 1.17
N LEU A 255 -20.28 -7.00 1.02
CA LEU A 255 -20.40 -7.93 -0.10
C LEU A 255 -20.72 -7.22 -1.42
N GLU A 256 -21.59 -6.21 -1.40
CA GLU A 256 -21.95 -5.40 -2.57
C GLU A 256 -20.73 -4.64 -3.14
N VAL A 257 -19.86 -4.14 -2.27
CA VAL A 257 -18.65 -3.38 -2.68
C VAL A 257 -17.56 -4.28 -3.27
N SER A 258 -17.57 -5.57 -3.02
CA SER A 258 -16.54 -6.54 -3.42
C SER A 258 -15.62 -6.96 -2.25
N LEU A 259 -15.89 -8.11 -1.71
CA LEU A 259 -15.06 -8.76 -0.69
C LEU A 259 -14.22 -9.88 -1.32
N PRO A 260 -12.96 -10.08 -0.91
CA PRO A 260 -12.21 -11.28 -1.29
C PRO A 260 -12.99 -12.57 -0.93
N LYS A 261 -12.96 -13.57 -1.82
CA LYS A 261 -13.77 -14.80 -1.69
C LYS A 261 -13.75 -15.43 -0.29
N GLY A 262 -12.57 -15.58 0.32
CA GLY A 262 -12.47 -16.17 1.65
C GLY A 262 -13.14 -15.33 2.75
N ARG A 263 -13.18 -13.99 2.61
CA ARG A 263 -13.96 -13.14 3.51
C ARG A 263 -15.45 -13.18 3.20
N ALA A 264 -15.83 -13.27 1.94
CA ALA A 264 -17.22 -13.41 1.53
C ALA A 264 -17.83 -14.67 2.15
N LEU A 265 -17.15 -15.82 2.08
CA LEU A 265 -17.56 -17.05 2.73
C LEU A 265 -17.81 -16.86 4.24
N ARG A 266 -16.87 -16.20 4.94
CA ARG A 266 -17.03 -15.93 6.37
C ARG A 266 -18.18 -14.95 6.65
N THR A 267 -18.39 -13.98 5.78
CA THR A 267 -19.49 -13.01 5.91
C THR A 267 -20.84 -13.69 5.78
N TYR A 268 -21.01 -14.58 4.81
CA TYR A 268 -22.25 -15.36 4.66
C TYR A 268 -22.49 -16.27 5.87
N LYS A 269 -21.46 -16.89 6.44
CA LYS A 269 -21.60 -17.65 7.70
C LYS A 269 -22.12 -16.77 8.84
N TRP A 270 -21.58 -15.56 8.99
CA TRP A 270 -22.08 -14.62 10.02
C TRP A 270 -23.50 -14.11 9.75
N LEU A 271 -23.85 -13.85 8.48
CA LEU A 271 -25.23 -13.48 8.12
C LEU A 271 -26.21 -14.61 8.42
N ALA A 272 -25.86 -15.85 8.06
CA ALA A 272 -26.69 -17.02 8.36
C ALA A 272 -26.96 -17.16 9.87
N ASP A 273 -25.93 -17.02 10.70
CA ASP A 273 -26.08 -17.04 12.16
C ASP A 273 -27.01 -15.94 12.66
N LEU A 274 -26.84 -14.70 12.18
CA LEU A 274 -27.68 -13.56 12.56
C LEU A 274 -29.12 -13.73 12.10
N HIS A 275 -29.35 -14.19 10.87
CA HIS A 275 -30.69 -14.48 10.36
C HIS A 275 -31.36 -15.61 11.15
N PHE A 276 -30.58 -16.64 11.52
CA PHE A 276 -31.10 -17.73 12.37
C PHE A 276 -31.53 -17.24 13.76
N LEU A 277 -30.71 -16.39 14.42
CA LEU A 277 -31.01 -15.79 15.72
C LEU A 277 -32.34 -14.97 15.70
N HIS A 278 -32.63 -14.35 14.56
CA HIS A 278 -33.86 -13.60 14.34
C HIS A 278 -35.03 -14.40 13.73
N ASN A 279 -34.95 -15.74 13.73
CA ASN A 279 -35.94 -16.67 13.17
C ASN A 279 -36.20 -16.45 11.65
N ARG A 280 -35.27 -15.81 10.94
CA ARG A 280 -35.30 -15.62 9.49
C ARG A 280 -34.64 -16.82 8.80
N TYR A 281 -35.30 -17.98 8.90
CA TYR A 281 -34.70 -19.25 8.50
C TYR A 281 -34.49 -19.40 7.00
N GLU A 282 -35.33 -18.78 6.16
CA GLU A 282 -35.13 -18.81 4.70
C GLU A 282 -33.94 -18.01 4.26
N GLU A 283 -33.74 -16.80 4.85
CA GLU A 283 -32.57 -15.99 4.60
C GLU A 283 -31.28 -16.67 5.12
N ALA A 284 -31.35 -17.30 6.31
CA ALA A 284 -30.22 -18.07 6.83
C ALA A 284 -29.86 -19.25 5.92
N ALA A 285 -30.86 -19.93 5.36
CA ALA A 285 -30.66 -21.03 4.41
C ALA A 285 -30.02 -20.52 3.11
N HIS A 286 -30.44 -19.36 2.60
CA HIS A 286 -29.88 -18.74 1.42
C HIS A 286 -28.41 -18.32 1.65
N ASP A 287 -28.09 -17.77 2.80
CA ASP A 287 -26.70 -17.43 3.13
C ASP A 287 -25.82 -18.68 3.17
N PHE A 288 -26.30 -19.82 3.69
CA PHE A 288 -25.56 -21.08 3.63
C PHE A 288 -25.47 -21.64 2.20
N GLU A 289 -26.50 -21.46 1.33
CA GLU A 289 -26.36 -21.76 -0.10
C GLU A 289 -25.23 -20.96 -0.75
N LEU A 290 -25.07 -19.69 -0.38
CA LEU A 290 -23.96 -18.86 -0.82
C LEU A 290 -22.63 -19.31 -0.21
N CYS A 291 -22.61 -19.79 1.05
CA CYS A 291 -21.41 -20.42 1.60
C CYS A 291 -20.93 -21.59 0.73
N ILE A 292 -21.84 -22.46 0.30
CA ILE A 292 -21.48 -23.58 -0.59
C ILE A 292 -20.89 -23.06 -1.92
N ALA A 293 -21.48 -22.01 -2.49
CA ALA A 293 -21.01 -21.44 -3.76
C ALA A 293 -19.64 -20.78 -3.67
N TYR A 294 -19.25 -20.25 -2.50
CA TYR A 294 -17.97 -19.57 -2.27
C TYR A 294 -16.90 -20.47 -1.62
N ASP A 295 -17.27 -21.69 -1.21
CA ASP A 295 -16.39 -22.64 -0.55
C ASP A 295 -15.63 -23.48 -1.57
N GLU A 296 -14.35 -23.17 -1.78
CA GLU A 296 -13.47 -23.90 -2.71
C GLU A 296 -13.08 -25.28 -2.16
N GLU A 297 -13.16 -25.49 -0.85
CA GLU A 297 -12.86 -26.79 -0.19
C GLU A 297 -14.06 -27.72 -0.19
N ASP A 298 -15.24 -27.22 -0.52
CA ASP A 298 -16.51 -27.95 -0.55
C ASP A 298 -16.76 -28.72 0.75
N ASP A 299 -16.73 -27.97 1.90
CA ASP A 299 -16.94 -28.52 3.24
C ASP A 299 -18.34 -29.15 3.36
N PRO A 300 -18.47 -30.46 3.63
CA PRO A 300 -19.73 -31.11 3.77
C PRO A 300 -20.66 -30.50 4.85
N LEU A 301 -20.09 -29.85 5.86
CA LEU A 301 -20.88 -29.20 6.92
C LEU A 301 -21.74 -28.05 6.40
N ASN A 302 -21.36 -27.40 5.31
CA ASN A 302 -22.19 -26.38 4.71
C ASN A 302 -23.51 -26.94 4.19
N TYR A 303 -23.50 -28.14 3.58
CA TYR A 303 -24.74 -28.83 3.18
C TYR A 303 -25.62 -29.20 4.37
N TYR A 304 -25.00 -29.68 5.45
CA TYR A 304 -25.76 -30.05 6.66
C TYR A 304 -26.39 -28.80 7.29
N ASN A 305 -25.67 -27.72 7.43
CA ASN A 305 -26.16 -26.45 7.99
C ASN A 305 -27.31 -25.89 7.13
N THR A 306 -27.14 -25.88 5.81
CA THR A 306 -28.20 -25.48 4.86
C THR A 306 -29.47 -26.30 5.07
N ALA A 307 -29.32 -27.62 5.20
CA ALA A 307 -30.43 -28.50 5.46
C ALA A 307 -31.18 -28.20 6.77
N GLN A 308 -30.42 -27.92 7.85
CA GLN A 308 -31.04 -27.59 9.15
C GLN A 308 -31.83 -26.27 9.06
N MET A 309 -31.33 -25.27 8.31
CA MET A 309 -32.08 -24.03 8.09
C MET A 309 -33.38 -24.27 7.32
N PHE A 310 -33.36 -25.08 6.26
CA PHE A 310 -34.58 -25.44 5.52
C PHE A 310 -35.57 -26.30 6.34
N ILE A 311 -35.07 -27.10 7.28
CA ILE A 311 -35.94 -27.77 8.25
C ILE A 311 -36.67 -26.77 9.14
N ALA A 312 -35.92 -25.80 9.68
CA ALA A 312 -36.46 -24.70 10.50
C ALA A 312 -37.48 -23.85 9.71
N ALA A 313 -37.16 -23.56 8.44
CA ALA A 313 -38.06 -22.87 7.50
C ALA A 313 -39.24 -23.70 7.01
N LYS A 314 -39.35 -24.97 7.43
CA LYS A 314 -40.39 -25.94 6.99
C LYS A 314 -40.39 -26.23 5.48
N ASN A 315 -39.28 -26.00 4.80
CA ASN A 315 -39.11 -26.32 3.39
C ASN A 315 -38.56 -27.74 3.22
N LYS A 316 -39.47 -28.72 3.30
CA LYS A 316 -39.13 -30.16 3.26
C LYS A 316 -38.38 -30.58 1.99
N LEU A 317 -38.69 -29.96 0.84
CA LEU A 317 -38.10 -30.36 -0.43
C LEU A 317 -36.59 -30.00 -0.45
N LYS A 318 -36.25 -28.74 -0.13
CA LYS A 318 -34.86 -28.30 -0.08
C LYS A 318 -34.09 -28.96 1.07
N ALA A 319 -34.72 -29.12 2.24
CA ALA A 319 -34.12 -29.85 3.35
C ALA A 319 -33.66 -31.25 2.96
N LYS A 320 -34.55 -32.00 2.30
CA LYS A 320 -34.24 -33.35 1.80
C LYS A 320 -33.09 -33.38 0.82
N LEU A 321 -33.05 -32.43 -0.13
CA LEU A 321 -31.95 -32.27 -1.11
C LEU A 321 -30.60 -32.10 -0.40
N TYR A 322 -30.50 -31.13 0.51
CA TYR A 322 -29.25 -30.82 1.18
C TYR A 322 -28.84 -31.92 2.19
N LEU A 323 -29.77 -32.63 2.84
CA LEU A 323 -29.42 -33.80 3.65
C LEU A 323 -28.81 -34.91 2.79
N GLN A 324 -29.34 -35.15 1.59
CA GLN A 324 -28.79 -36.13 0.66
C GLN A 324 -27.36 -35.72 0.18
N MET A 325 -27.16 -34.44 -0.17
CA MET A 325 -25.85 -33.92 -0.54
C MET A 325 -24.84 -34.06 0.62
N PHE A 326 -25.24 -33.74 1.84
CA PHE A 326 -24.43 -33.97 3.03
C PHE A 326 -24.02 -35.42 3.18
N ILE A 327 -24.97 -36.37 3.17
CA ILE A 327 -24.70 -37.80 3.33
C ILE A 327 -23.72 -38.32 2.27
N ALA A 328 -23.90 -37.86 1.02
CA ALA A 328 -23.01 -38.25 -0.09
C ALA A 328 -21.55 -37.78 0.09
N ASN A 329 -21.33 -36.63 0.76
CA ASN A 329 -20.04 -36.02 0.90
C ASN A 329 -19.43 -36.16 2.31
N ALA A 330 -20.18 -36.62 3.30
CA ALA A 330 -19.76 -36.64 4.71
C ALA A 330 -18.57 -37.55 5.01
N ASN A 331 -18.18 -38.45 4.11
CA ASN A 331 -16.97 -39.26 4.20
C ASN A 331 -15.71 -38.44 4.09
N ARG A 332 -15.76 -37.17 3.61
CA ARG A 332 -14.66 -36.23 3.51
C ARG A 332 -14.37 -35.53 4.84
N LEU A 333 -15.28 -35.58 5.82
CA LEU A 333 -15.03 -34.99 7.14
C LEU A 333 -13.88 -35.73 7.85
N GLU A 334 -12.98 -34.97 8.45
CA GLU A 334 -11.80 -35.50 9.15
C GLU A 334 -12.19 -36.30 10.40
N ASP A 335 -13.09 -35.74 11.23
CA ASP A 335 -13.61 -36.43 12.42
C ASP A 335 -14.68 -37.47 12.04
N LYS A 336 -14.22 -38.71 11.86
CA LYS A 336 -15.09 -39.84 11.48
C LYS A 336 -16.18 -40.16 12.50
N LYS A 337 -15.94 -39.86 13.79
CA LYS A 337 -16.93 -40.12 14.85
C LYS A 337 -18.09 -39.11 14.77
N SER A 338 -17.78 -37.84 14.70
CA SER A 338 -18.78 -36.78 14.51
C SER A 338 -19.50 -36.93 13.17
N ALA A 339 -18.80 -37.29 12.09
CA ALA A 339 -19.38 -37.59 10.80
C ALA A 339 -20.45 -38.68 10.88
N ALA A 340 -20.15 -39.81 11.53
CA ALA A 340 -21.08 -40.93 11.69
C ALA A 340 -22.35 -40.52 12.47
N GLN A 341 -22.20 -39.71 13.52
CA GLN A 341 -23.34 -39.18 14.29
C GLN A 341 -24.25 -38.28 13.44
N LEU A 342 -23.64 -37.33 12.71
CA LEU A 342 -24.38 -36.42 11.84
C LEU A 342 -25.05 -37.13 10.68
N ILE A 343 -24.42 -38.16 10.07
CA ILE A 343 -25.03 -39.02 9.05
C ILE A 343 -26.25 -39.77 9.61
N SER A 344 -26.13 -40.33 10.82
CA SER A 344 -27.26 -41.00 11.46
C SER A 344 -28.44 -40.07 11.65
N LYS A 345 -28.22 -38.88 12.19
CA LYS A 345 -29.22 -37.85 12.39
C LYS A 345 -29.82 -37.37 11.07
N ALA A 346 -29.00 -37.15 10.04
CA ALA A 346 -29.52 -36.79 8.71
C ALA A 346 -30.40 -37.87 8.08
N LYS A 347 -30.02 -39.14 8.23
CA LYS A 347 -30.87 -40.28 7.75
C LYS A 347 -32.21 -40.41 8.49
N GLU A 348 -32.21 -40.06 9.79
CA GLU A 348 -33.44 -40.02 10.58
C GLU A 348 -34.37 -38.88 10.11
N GLN A 349 -33.79 -37.68 9.92
CA GLN A 349 -34.54 -36.53 9.40
C GLN A 349 -35.11 -36.74 7.99
N LEU A 350 -34.43 -37.54 7.15
CA LEU A 350 -34.96 -37.90 5.82
C LEU A 350 -36.22 -38.77 5.84
N LYS A 351 -36.53 -39.44 6.97
CA LYS A 351 -37.73 -40.29 7.12
C LYS A 351 -38.97 -39.52 7.58
N GLN A 352 -38.76 -38.30 8.06
CA GLN A 352 -39.81 -37.37 8.51
C GLN A 352 -40.33 -36.49 7.36
#